data_eec26f7bd09daa6d7658e8d0f27f6a44
#
_entry.id   eec26f7bd09daa6d7658e8d0f27f6a44
#
_cell.length_a   1.000
_cell.length_b   1.000
_cell.length_c   1.000
_cell.angle_alpha   90.00
_cell.angle_beta   90.00
_cell.angle_gamma   90.00
#
_symmetry.space_group_name_H-M   'P 1'
#
loop_
_entity.id
_entity.type
_entity.pdbx_description
1 polymer ?
#
loop_
_entity_poly.entity_id
_entity_poly.type
_entity_poly.pdbx_seq_one_letter_code
_entity_poly.pdbx_strand_id
1 'polypeptide(L)'
;MKTMQAHLADIDMARMATQKSDNTDVKDYAHMIQSDHTSALKDLSELLKDKNVPQATTLAPDVQEDIRRMNNLTGPEFDREFINMMVDEHQKAVGMFRDEQAIVQDSDVKDYVEDWLSKLEMHLDKAKQLQSKLFSQPAKRR
;
A
#
# COMPACT_ATOMS: atom_id res chain seq x y z
N MET A 1 7.54 -13.25 3.17
CA MET A 1 6.70 -13.58 2.00
C MET A 1 5.50 -12.66 1.87
N LYS A 2 4.63 -12.59 2.89
CA LYS A 2 3.42 -11.73 2.85
C LYS A 2 3.74 -10.25 2.64
N THR A 3 4.77 -9.73 3.30
CA THR A 3 5.18 -8.33 3.16
C THR A 3 5.59 -8.02 1.72
N MET A 4 6.34 -8.92 1.10
CA MET A 4 6.75 -8.75 -0.29
C MET A 4 5.55 -8.73 -1.24
N GLN A 5 4.59 -9.64 -1.03
CA GLN A 5 3.35 -9.66 -1.81
C GLN A 5 2.52 -8.39 -1.59
N ALA A 6 2.50 -7.86 -0.37
CA ALA A 6 1.81 -6.60 -0.06
C ALA A 6 2.44 -5.42 -0.83
N HIS A 7 3.77 -5.35 -0.88
CA HIS A 7 4.44 -4.32 -1.67
C HIS A 7 4.09 -4.42 -3.15
N LEU A 8 4.11 -5.63 -3.70
CA LEU A 8 3.75 -5.86 -5.11
C LEU A 8 2.31 -5.41 -5.39
N ALA A 9 1.39 -5.76 -4.50
CA ALA A 9 -0.01 -5.37 -4.62
C ALA A 9 -0.20 -3.87 -4.59
N ASP A 10 0.41 -3.20 -3.63
CA ASP A 10 0.29 -1.75 -3.47
C ASP A 10 0.89 -1.00 -4.65
N ILE A 11 2.01 -1.48 -5.18
CA ILE A 11 2.64 -0.89 -6.37
C ILE A 11 1.69 -0.99 -7.58
N ASP A 12 1.08 -2.15 -7.80
CA ASP A 12 0.17 -2.35 -8.93
C ASP A 12 -1.10 -1.51 -8.79
N MET A 13 -1.68 -1.46 -7.60
CA MET A 13 -2.87 -0.64 -7.33
C MET A 13 -2.57 0.85 -7.47
N ALA A 14 -1.44 1.30 -6.96
CA ALA A 14 -1.03 2.69 -7.08
C ALA A 14 -0.78 3.08 -8.54
N ARG A 15 -0.14 2.21 -9.31
CA ARG A 15 0.05 2.44 -10.74
C ARG A 15 -1.29 2.60 -11.44
N MET A 16 -2.23 1.73 -11.14
CA MET A 16 -3.59 1.80 -11.69
C MET A 16 -4.24 3.15 -11.32
N ALA A 17 -4.11 3.59 -10.07
CA ALA A 17 -4.67 4.86 -9.62
C ALA A 17 -4.08 6.06 -10.36
N THR A 18 -2.78 6.05 -10.63
CA THR A 18 -2.14 7.14 -11.39
C THR A 18 -2.68 7.23 -12.81
N GLN A 19 -3.16 6.12 -13.36
CA GLN A 19 -3.69 6.07 -14.71
C GLN A 19 -5.19 6.36 -14.78
N LYS A 20 -5.96 5.91 -13.77
CA LYS A 20 -7.42 5.95 -13.80
C LYS A 20 -8.02 7.16 -13.10
N SER A 21 -7.35 7.70 -12.08
CA SER A 21 -7.92 8.80 -11.30
C SER A 21 -7.74 10.14 -11.99
N ASP A 22 -8.78 10.98 -11.92
CA ASP A 22 -8.70 12.38 -12.33
C ASP A 22 -8.53 13.32 -11.13
N ASN A 23 -8.55 12.77 -9.91
CA ASN A 23 -8.40 13.54 -8.69
C ASN A 23 -6.91 13.74 -8.38
N THR A 24 -6.46 14.98 -8.33
CA THR A 24 -5.05 15.31 -8.12
C THR A 24 -4.52 14.75 -6.80
N ASP A 25 -5.29 14.87 -5.72
CA ASP A 25 -4.86 14.38 -4.41
C ASP A 25 -4.72 12.86 -4.39
N VAL A 26 -5.61 12.15 -5.06
CA VAL A 26 -5.52 10.68 -5.20
C VAL A 26 -4.30 10.29 -6.02
N LYS A 27 -4.06 10.98 -7.12
CA LYS A 27 -2.89 10.72 -7.97
C LYS A 27 -1.58 10.99 -7.23
N ASP A 28 -1.50 12.08 -6.49
CA ASP A 28 -0.30 12.41 -5.69
C ASP A 28 -0.05 11.36 -4.63
N TYR A 29 -1.10 10.92 -3.94
CA TYR A 29 -1.01 9.84 -2.96
C TYR A 29 -0.53 8.54 -3.62
N ALA A 30 -1.10 8.20 -4.77
CA ALA A 30 -0.72 6.99 -5.52
C ALA A 30 0.74 7.02 -5.96
N HIS A 31 1.23 8.17 -6.43
CA HIS A 31 2.65 8.32 -6.79
C HIS A 31 3.55 8.09 -5.58
N MET A 32 3.19 8.62 -4.42
CA MET A 32 3.94 8.42 -3.19
C MET A 32 3.96 6.94 -2.80
N ILE A 33 2.81 6.27 -2.83
CA ILE A 33 2.72 4.83 -2.53
C ILE A 33 3.59 4.03 -3.48
N GLN A 34 3.50 4.30 -4.77
CA GLN A 34 4.29 3.59 -5.77
C GLN A 34 5.79 3.75 -5.52
N SER A 35 6.23 4.97 -5.27
CA SER A 35 7.64 5.27 -5.03
C SER A 35 8.15 4.63 -3.73
N ASP A 36 7.45 4.84 -2.64
CA ASP A 36 7.89 4.33 -1.33
C ASP A 36 7.86 2.81 -1.26
N HIS A 37 6.81 2.18 -1.80
CA HIS A 37 6.72 0.72 -1.82
C HIS A 37 7.76 0.09 -2.76
N THR A 38 8.08 0.73 -3.87
CA THR A 38 9.14 0.27 -4.77
C THR A 38 10.49 0.26 -4.08
N SER A 39 10.82 1.34 -3.35
CA SER A 39 12.05 1.43 -2.58
C SER A 39 12.08 0.39 -1.46
N ALA A 40 10.99 0.24 -0.73
CA ALA A 40 10.88 -0.72 0.36
C ALA A 40 10.97 -2.17 -0.15
N LEU A 41 10.39 -2.44 -1.31
CA LEU A 41 10.49 -3.77 -1.93
C LEU A 41 11.94 -4.10 -2.30
N LYS A 42 12.66 -3.13 -2.83
CA LYS A 42 14.08 -3.31 -3.17
C LYS A 42 14.90 -3.62 -1.91
N ASP A 43 14.70 -2.85 -0.85
CA ASP A 43 15.40 -3.06 0.42
C ASP A 43 15.06 -4.41 1.02
N LEU A 44 13.79 -4.81 0.98
CA LEU A 44 13.35 -6.11 1.46
C LEU A 44 13.95 -7.24 0.62
N SER A 45 13.99 -7.08 -0.70
CA SER A 45 14.57 -8.07 -1.60
C SER A 45 16.04 -8.32 -1.28
N GLU A 46 16.79 -7.26 -1.07
CA GLU A 46 18.21 -7.36 -0.69
C GLU A 46 18.37 -8.05 0.67
N LEU A 47 17.54 -7.69 1.65
CA LEU A 47 17.55 -8.28 2.97
C LEU A 47 17.27 -9.79 2.92
N LEU A 48 16.22 -10.20 2.18
CA LEU A 48 15.85 -11.60 2.03
C LEU A 48 16.94 -12.39 1.32
N LYS A 49 17.58 -11.80 0.31
CA LYS A 49 18.67 -12.40 -0.42
C LYS A 49 19.86 -12.68 0.50
N ASP A 50 20.23 -11.70 1.32
CA ASP A 50 21.35 -11.84 2.27
C ASP A 50 21.06 -12.91 3.33
N LYS A 51 19.79 -13.13 3.67
CA LYS A 51 19.36 -14.12 4.65
C LYS A 51 18.99 -15.47 4.03
N ASN A 52 19.15 -15.61 2.71
CA ASN A 52 18.80 -16.83 1.95
C ASN A 52 17.31 -17.21 2.10
N VAL A 53 16.43 -16.20 2.13
CA VAL A 53 14.99 -16.40 2.22
C VAL A 53 14.38 -16.28 0.82
N PRO A 54 13.51 -17.22 0.42
CA PRO A 54 12.85 -17.15 -0.89
C PRO A 54 12.02 -15.88 -1.03
N GLN A 55 11.99 -15.32 -2.24
CA GLN A 55 11.25 -14.10 -2.55
C GLN A 55 9.96 -14.42 -3.30
N ALA A 56 8.90 -13.69 -2.99
CA ALA A 56 7.65 -13.78 -3.73
C ALA A 56 7.78 -12.97 -5.03
N THR A 57 7.30 -13.55 -6.12
CA THR A 57 7.35 -12.92 -7.45
C THR A 57 5.96 -12.69 -8.02
N THR A 58 4.92 -13.21 -7.38
CA THR A 58 3.55 -13.12 -7.86
C THR A 58 2.61 -12.65 -6.76
N LEU A 59 1.49 -12.06 -7.18
CA LEU A 59 0.44 -11.63 -6.27
C LEU A 59 -0.37 -12.84 -5.78
N ALA A 60 -0.91 -12.73 -4.56
CA ALA A 60 -1.83 -13.73 -4.04
C ALA A 60 -3.13 -13.73 -4.89
N PRO A 61 -3.81 -14.88 -5.03
CA PRO A 61 -5.01 -14.96 -5.87
C PRO A 61 -6.13 -14.01 -5.49
N ASP A 62 -6.37 -13.79 -4.21
CA ASP A 62 -7.38 -12.84 -3.72
C ASP A 62 -7.04 -11.40 -4.10
N VAL A 63 -5.75 -11.06 -4.07
CA VAL A 63 -5.26 -9.73 -4.48
C VAL A 63 -5.44 -9.56 -6.00
N GLN A 64 -5.15 -10.59 -6.77
CA GLN A 64 -5.36 -10.55 -8.22
C GLN A 64 -6.83 -10.29 -8.55
N GLU A 65 -7.74 -10.90 -7.80
CA GLU A 65 -9.18 -10.68 -7.95
C GLU A 65 -9.56 -9.24 -7.62
N ASP A 66 -9.02 -8.69 -6.53
CA ASP A 66 -9.26 -7.30 -6.16
C ASP A 66 -8.78 -6.34 -7.24
N ILE A 67 -7.62 -6.59 -7.82
CA ILE A 67 -7.08 -5.77 -8.91
C ILE A 67 -8.01 -5.82 -10.12
N ARG A 68 -8.51 -7.02 -10.48
CA ARG A 68 -9.46 -7.15 -11.59
C ARG A 68 -10.74 -6.36 -11.33
N ARG A 69 -11.27 -6.45 -10.11
CA ARG A 69 -12.46 -5.72 -9.72
C ARG A 69 -12.24 -4.21 -9.80
N MET A 70 -11.12 -3.75 -9.27
CA MET A 70 -10.75 -2.33 -9.31
C MET A 70 -10.58 -1.80 -10.72
N ASN A 71 -10.06 -2.64 -11.61
CA ASN A 71 -9.83 -2.25 -12.99
C ASN A 71 -11.14 -1.97 -13.76
N ASN A 72 -12.26 -2.45 -13.25
CA ASN A 72 -13.58 -2.20 -13.83
C ASN A 72 -14.25 -0.93 -13.29
N LEU A 73 -13.67 -0.31 -12.27
CA LEU A 73 -14.19 0.94 -11.71
C LEU A 73 -13.55 2.15 -12.40
N THR A 74 -14.27 3.27 -12.40
CA THR A 74 -13.79 4.53 -12.97
C THR A 74 -14.25 5.72 -12.12
N GLY A 75 -13.61 6.89 -12.32
CA GLY A 75 -14.01 8.13 -11.71
C GLY A 75 -14.03 8.12 -10.18
N PRO A 76 -14.96 8.85 -9.56
CA PRO A 76 -15.03 8.92 -8.09
C PRO A 76 -15.24 7.58 -7.41
N GLU A 77 -15.90 6.64 -8.07
CA GLU A 77 -16.13 5.30 -7.54
C GLU A 77 -14.80 4.55 -7.40
N PHE A 78 -13.93 4.63 -8.41
CA PHE A 78 -12.59 4.08 -8.33
C PHE A 78 -11.79 4.74 -7.20
N ASP A 79 -11.82 6.07 -7.13
CA ASP A 79 -11.06 6.83 -6.13
C ASP A 79 -11.42 6.41 -4.71
N ARG A 80 -12.72 6.29 -4.42
CA ARG A 80 -13.19 5.88 -3.09
C ARG A 80 -12.74 4.47 -2.75
N GLU A 81 -12.89 3.54 -3.69
CA GLU A 81 -12.51 2.15 -3.46
C GLU A 81 -11.01 2.02 -3.26
N PHE A 82 -10.21 2.71 -4.07
CA PHE A 82 -8.75 2.71 -3.94
C PHE A 82 -8.33 3.21 -2.56
N ILE A 83 -8.86 4.35 -2.13
CA ILE A 83 -8.50 4.93 -0.83
C ILE A 83 -8.99 4.05 0.32
N ASN A 84 -10.19 3.47 0.22
CA ASN A 84 -10.69 2.53 1.23
C ASN A 84 -9.74 1.33 1.37
N MET A 85 -9.28 0.78 0.27
CA MET A 85 -8.34 -0.34 0.29
C MET A 85 -7.00 0.07 0.93
N MET A 86 -6.53 1.28 0.61
CA MET A 86 -5.28 1.78 1.20
C MET A 86 -5.43 1.94 2.73
N VAL A 87 -6.55 2.46 3.20
CA VAL A 87 -6.79 2.57 4.65
C VAL A 87 -6.81 1.18 5.30
N ASP A 88 -7.57 0.25 4.76
CA ASP A 88 -7.70 -1.09 5.34
C ASP A 88 -6.38 -1.83 5.36
N GLU A 89 -5.67 -1.84 4.25
CA GLU A 89 -4.42 -2.58 4.13
C GLU A 89 -3.32 -1.98 4.97
N HIS A 90 -3.22 -0.66 5.00
CA HIS A 90 -2.21 0.01 5.82
C HIS A 90 -2.51 -0.15 7.31
N GLN A 91 -3.77 -0.14 7.69
CA GLN A 91 -4.17 -0.36 9.08
C GLN A 91 -3.75 -1.75 9.56
N LYS A 92 -3.98 -2.77 8.73
CA LYS A 92 -3.54 -4.15 9.01
C LYS A 92 -2.01 -4.24 9.07
N ALA A 93 -1.34 -3.62 8.10
CA ALA A 93 0.12 -3.65 8.02
C ALA A 93 0.77 -2.98 9.23
N VAL A 94 0.24 -1.83 9.66
CA VAL A 94 0.72 -1.13 10.87
C VAL A 94 0.61 -2.06 12.09
N GLY A 95 -0.52 -2.73 12.26
CA GLY A 95 -0.71 -3.68 13.36
C GLY A 95 0.30 -4.80 13.33
N MET A 96 0.49 -5.42 12.16
CA MET A 96 1.45 -6.51 11.98
C MET A 96 2.89 -6.08 12.25
N PHE A 97 3.27 -4.90 11.77
CA PHE A 97 4.64 -4.39 11.96
C PHE A 97 4.91 -3.97 13.40
N ARG A 98 3.92 -3.46 14.10
CA ARG A 98 4.04 -3.19 15.55
C ARG A 98 4.27 -4.47 16.34
N ASP A 99 3.53 -5.54 16.01
CA ASP A 99 3.71 -6.84 16.64
C ASP A 99 5.10 -7.38 16.36
N GLU A 100 5.56 -7.29 15.11
CA GLU A 100 6.88 -7.76 14.70
C GLU A 100 7.99 -6.95 15.39
N GLN A 101 7.82 -5.63 15.49
CA GLN A 101 8.79 -4.76 16.15
C GLN A 101 9.02 -5.18 17.61
N ALA A 102 7.97 -5.67 18.28
CA ALA A 102 8.06 -6.09 19.67
C ALA A 102 8.88 -7.38 19.87
N ILE A 103 9.01 -8.22 18.88
CA ILE A 103 9.61 -9.55 19.01
C ILE A 103 10.85 -9.77 18.14
N VAL A 104 11.09 -8.94 17.14
CA VAL A 104 12.22 -9.13 16.22
C VAL A 104 13.55 -8.96 16.94
N GLN A 105 14.50 -9.87 16.68
CA GLN A 105 15.83 -9.87 17.30
C GLN A 105 16.96 -9.61 16.32
N ASP A 106 16.78 -9.99 15.05
CA ASP A 106 17.78 -9.73 14.00
C ASP A 106 17.85 -8.21 13.76
N SER A 107 19.05 -7.64 13.85
CA SER A 107 19.23 -6.19 13.78
C SER A 107 18.86 -5.60 12.41
N ASP A 108 19.18 -6.32 11.34
CA ASP A 108 18.86 -5.84 9.98
C ASP A 108 17.36 -5.86 9.72
N VAL A 109 16.69 -6.92 10.18
CA VAL A 109 15.23 -7.02 10.10
C VAL A 109 14.57 -5.96 10.97
N LYS A 110 15.11 -5.73 12.17
CA LYS A 110 14.60 -4.71 13.07
C LYS A 110 14.66 -3.31 12.44
N ASP A 111 15.78 -2.97 11.81
CA ASP A 111 15.94 -1.68 11.13
C ASP A 111 14.91 -1.53 10.01
N TYR A 112 14.72 -2.57 9.20
CA TYR A 112 13.72 -2.55 8.15
C TYR A 112 12.30 -2.36 8.72
N VAL A 113 11.97 -3.10 9.77
CA VAL A 113 10.65 -3.01 10.42
C VAL A 113 10.41 -1.60 10.96
N GLU A 114 11.38 -1.02 11.65
CA GLU A 114 11.23 0.33 12.23
C GLU A 114 11.07 1.39 11.15
N ASP A 115 11.91 1.36 10.12
CA ASP A 115 11.87 2.33 9.03
C ASP A 115 10.56 2.22 8.25
N TRP A 116 10.16 1.00 7.94
CA TRP A 116 8.93 0.78 7.16
C TRP A 116 7.67 1.07 7.96
N LEU A 117 7.66 0.75 9.26
CA LEU A 117 6.53 1.07 10.13
C LEU A 117 6.26 2.58 10.14
N SER A 118 7.30 3.39 10.22
CA SER A 118 7.17 4.85 10.18
C SER A 118 6.52 5.32 8.88
N LYS A 119 6.91 4.73 7.74
CA LYS A 119 6.31 5.02 6.44
C LYS A 119 4.86 4.59 6.37
N LEU A 120 4.56 3.38 6.86
CA LEU A 120 3.20 2.84 6.89
C LEU A 120 2.25 3.75 7.69
N GLU A 121 2.71 4.24 8.83
CA GLU A 121 1.92 5.16 9.65
C GLU A 121 1.62 6.46 8.93
N MET A 122 2.61 7.00 8.23
CA MET A 122 2.42 8.20 7.41
C MET A 122 1.44 7.94 6.25
N HIS A 123 1.58 6.83 5.56
CA HIS A 123 0.67 6.44 4.47
C HIS A 123 -0.76 6.28 4.97
N LEU A 124 -0.91 5.67 6.13
CA LEU A 124 -2.23 5.47 6.74
C LEU A 124 -2.89 6.81 7.08
N ASP A 125 -2.16 7.72 7.71
CA ASP A 125 -2.68 9.04 8.07
C ASP A 125 -3.16 9.81 6.83
N LYS A 126 -2.35 9.81 5.79
CA LYS A 126 -2.70 10.48 4.54
C LYS A 126 -3.91 9.84 3.85
N ALA A 127 -3.98 8.52 3.87
CA ALA A 127 -5.13 7.79 3.31
C ALA A 127 -6.42 8.13 4.07
N LYS A 128 -6.36 8.19 5.40
CA LYS A 128 -7.52 8.57 6.23
C LYS A 128 -7.97 10.00 5.95
N GLN A 129 -7.04 10.93 5.76
CA GLN A 129 -7.36 12.31 5.40
C GLN A 129 -8.07 12.37 4.06
N LEU A 130 -7.58 11.65 3.07
CA LEU A 130 -8.20 11.56 1.75
C LEU A 130 -9.57 10.88 1.81
N GLN A 131 -9.69 9.82 2.61
CA GLN A 131 -10.95 9.12 2.81
C GLN A 131 -12.01 10.08 3.33
N SER A 132 -11.69 10.84 4.39
CA SER A 132 -12.61 11.84 4.94
C SER A 132 -13.00 12.86 3.89
N LYS A 133 -12.04 13.35 3.12
CA LYS A 133 -12.27 14.36 2.09
C LYS A 133 -13.19 13.84 0.98
N LEU A 134 -12.92 12.61 0.51
CA LEU A 134 -13.70 12.01 -0.58
C LEU A 134 -15.14 11.69 -0.16
N PHE A 135 -15.33 11.22 1.07
CA PHE A 135 -16.65 10.83 1.56
C PHE A 135 -17.45 11.97 2.16
N SER A 136 -16.81 13.09 2.51
CA SER A 136 -17.51 14.27 3.01
C SER A 136 -18.00 15.20 1.89
N GLN A 137 -17.48 15.04 0.69
CA GLN A 137 -17.91 15.85 -0.45
C GLN A 137 -19.30 15.44 -0.88
N PRO A 138 -20.21 16.41 -1.08
CA PRO A 138 -21.53 16.09 -1.61
C PRO A 138 -21.41 15.51 -3.03
N ALA A 139 -22.36 14.67 -3.41
CA ALA A 139 -22.42 14.14 -4.76
C ALA A 139 -22.48 15.32 -5.74
N LYS A 140 -21.72 15.23 -6.84
CA LYS A 140 -21.75 16.26 -7.86
C LYS A 140 -23.15 16.37 -8.48
N ARG A 141 -23.63 17.58 -8.57
CA ARG A 141 -24.89 17.84 -9.21
C ARG A 141 -24.69 18.12 -10.69
N ARG A 142 -25.69 17.79 -11.45
CA ARG A 142 -25.67 18.06 -12.88
C ARG A 142 -26.51 19.27 -13.17
#